data_a49394c818327588d6bb105e068731b6
#
_entry.id   a49394c818327588d6bb105e068731b6
#
_cell.length_a   1.000
_cell.length_b   1.000
_cell.length_c   1.000
_cell.angle_alpha   90.00
_cell.angle_beta   90.00
_cell.angle_gamma   90.00
#
_symmetry.space_group_name_H-M   'P 1'
#
loop_
_entity.id
_entity.type
_entity.pdbx_description
1 polymer ?
#
loop_
_entity_poly.entity_id
_entity_poly.type
_entity_poly.pdbx_seq_one_letter_code
_entity_poly.pdbx_strand_id
1 'polypeptide(L)'
;MLSRRRLLTQTALAVPAAAQVAQNVDAPAADATVEWVHTITAQPQHYHGWSTVARAADGTLLLVVSGGRESHVCPFGRVELLRSHDDGNSWTWPEVLLDTAIDDRDAGICITPRGTVLVTTFTSLAYEAPLAKAKDWPADRVARWNAAHTRVSAEQRTALLGTWMLRSTDGGATWSAPYRVPLNSPHGPVALGDGRLLYAGRTLWDAQVKVGVAHSADDGLTWQWLADIPVRPGDRAKDYHELHAVEASSGKLIVHIRNHNEANRGETLQSESSDGGKTWTVPHAIGVWGLPSHLLRLRSGRLVMAYGYRRQPFGNQARWSDDAGQTWSAPVMLSMDGAGVDLGYPSTVELADGALFTVWYERLRESPRAVLRAARWRLRA
;
A
#
# COMPACT_ATOMS: atom_id res chain seq x y z
N MET A 1 29.43 -42.30 69.88
CA MET A 1 28.11 -42.24 69.25
C MET A 1 28.21 -41.16 68.11
N LEU A 2 28.17 -41.62 66.89
CA LEU A 2 28.46 -40.84 65.66
C LEU A 2 27.25 -40.12 65.20
N SER A 3 27.34 -38.77 65.07
CA SER A 3 26.33 -37.94 64.46
C SER A 3 26.58 -37.81 62.92
N ARG A 4 25.64 -38.23 62.12
CA ARG A 4 25.65 -38.10 60.65
C ARG A 4 25.10 -36.72 60.27
N ARG A 5 25.95 -35.83 59.75
CA ARG A 5 25.55 -34.64 59.01
C ARG A 5 25.13 -35.04 57.58
N ARG A 6 23.90 -34.76 57.23
CA ARG A 6 23.44 -34.84 55.83
C ARG A 6 23.83 -33.54 55.12
N LEU A 7 24.63 -33.67 54.05
CA LEU A 7 24.84 -32.61 53.07
C LEU A 7 23.59 -32.55 52.18
N LEU A 8 22.97 -31.39 52.17
CA LEU A 8 21.95 -31.04 51.15
C LEU A 8 22.69 -30.39 49.97
N THR A 9 22.77 -31.12 48.87
CA THR A 9 23.20 -30.60 47.57
C THR A 9 22.03 -29.80 46.97
N GLN A 10 22.17 -28.49 46.89
CA GLN A 10 21.27 -27.63 46.10
C GLN A 10 21.66 -27.77 44.62
N THR A 11 20.80 -28.41 43.86
CA THR A 11 20.86 -28.37 42.39
C THR A 11 20.28 -27.04 41.91
N ALA A 12 21.15 -26.13 41.45
CA ALA A 12 20.73 -24.93 40.78
C ALA A 12 20.17 -25.31 39.39
N LEU A 13 18.87 -25.13 39.19
CA LEU A 13 18.24 -25.16 37.87
C LEU A 13 18.68 -23.92 37.10
N ALA A 14 19.50 -24.12 36.08
CA ALA A 14 19.83 -23.10 35.13
C ALA A 14 18.57 -22.75 34.28
N VAL A 15 18.05 -21.57 34.44
CA VAL A 15 17.05 -20.97 33.55
C VAL A 15 17.74 -20.69 32.21
N PRO A 16 17.25 -21.20 31.07
CA PRO A 16 17.84 -20.87 29.78
C PRO A 16 17.63 -19.37 29.53
N ALA A 17 18.73 -18.65 29.30
CA ALA A 17 18.70 -17.28 28.85
C ALA A 17 17.92 -17.22 27.52
N ALA A 18 16.77 -16.54 27.53
CA ALA A 18 16.05 -16.21 26.31
C ALA A 18 17.01 -15.41 25.43
N ALA A 19 17.42 -15.98 24.31
CA ALA A 19 18.17 -15.30 23.30
C ALA A 19 17.34 -14.09 22.85
N GLN A 20 17.72 -12.90 23.25
CA GLN A 20 17.26 -11.66 22.62
C GLN A 20 17.74 -11.73 21.17
N VAL A 21 16.80 -11.99 20.26
CA VAL A 21 17.01 -11.78 18.83
C VAL A 21 17.29 -10.28 18.70
N ALA A 22 18.56 -9.95 18.58
CA ALA A 22 18.98 -8.59 18.21
C ALA A 22 18.28 -8.28 16.89
N GLN A 23 17.35 -7.32 16.90
CA GLN A 23 16.75 -6.82 15.67
C GLN A 23 17.89 -6.13 14.92
N ASN A 24 18.47 -6.83 13.94
CA ASN A 24 19.38 -6.23 12.99
C ASN A 24 18.59 -5.17 12.23
N VAL A 25 18.72 -3.94 12.64
CA VAL A 25 18.38 -2.79 11.79
C VAL A 25 19.48 -2.80 10.72
N ASP A 26 19.15 -3.26 9.52
CA ASP A 26 20.08 -3.27 8.40
C ASP A 26 20.72 -1.88 8.27
N ALA A 27 22.04 -1.83 8.10
CA ALA A 27 22.71 -0.56 7.82
C ALA A 27 22.11 0.05 6.54
N PRO A 28 21.92 1.38 6.48
CA PRO A 28 21.39 2.04 5.28
C PRO A 28 22.27 1.74 4.05
N ALA A 29 21.63 1.62 2.89
CA ALA A 29 22.33 1.40 1.63
C ALA A 29 23.26 2.58 1.30
N ALA A 30 24.53 2.30 1.10
CA ALA A 30 25.53 3.32 0.72
C ALA A 30 25.32 3.84 -0.74
N ASP A 31 24.64 3.05 -1.57
CA ASP A 31 24.48 3.30 -3.01
C ASP A 31 23.19 4.04 -3.39
N ALA A 32 22.64 4.82 -2.46
CA ALA A 32 21.49 5.68 -2.72
C ALA A 32 21.63 7.03 -2.04
N THR A 33 21.02 8.05 -2.62
CA THR A 33 21.00 9.42 -2.09
C THR A 33 19.59 9.97 -2.12
N VAL A 34 19.05 10.38 -0.96
CA VAL A 34 17.80 11.15 -0.87
C VAL A 34 18.16 12.62 -1.09
N GLU A 35 17.65 13.21 -2.17
CA GLU A 35 17.94 14.60 -2.54
C GLU A 35 17.12 15.56 -1.68
N TRP A 36 15.84 15.23 -1.46
CA TRP A 36 14.94 16.01 -0.58
C TRP A 36 13.74 15.18 -0.13
N VAL A 37 13.11 15.63 0.94
CA VAL A 37 11.82 15.14 1.46
C VAL A 37 10.93 16.33 1.74
N HIS A 38 9.76 16.41 1.11
CA HIS A 38 8.81 17.51 1.29
C HIS A 38 7.42 17.02 1.69
N THR A 39 6.68 17.86 2.42
CA THR A 39 5.23 17.70 2.62
C THR A 39 4.52 18.36 1.45
N ILE A 40 3.67 17.58 0.76
CA ILE A 40 2.95 18.04 -0.44
C ILE A 40 1.48 18.37 -0.17
N THR A 41 0.97 18.06 1.01
CA THR A 41 -0.41 18.36 1.39
C THR A 41 -0.63 19.87 1.51
N ALA A 42 -1.56 20.42 0.70
CA ALA A 42 -2.00 21.81 0.81
C ALA A 42 -3.15 22.00 1.84
N GLN A 43 -3.72 20.93 2.36
CA GLN A 43 -4.88 20.91 3.25
C GLN A 43 -4.60 20.13 4.54
N PRO A 44 -3.72 20.62 5.44
CA PRO A 44 -3.29 19.89 6.64
C PRO A 44 -4.42 19.67 7.67
N GLN A 45 -5.56 20.37 7.53
CA GLN A 45 -6.76 20.17 8.35
C GLN A 45 -7.49 18.86 8.02
N HIS A 46 -7.23 18.25 6.86
CA HIS A 46 -7.75 16.96 6.46
C HIS A 46 -6.74 15.85 6.66
N TYR A 47 -7.22 14.65 6.95
CA TYR A 47 -6.41 13.44 6.94
C TYR A 47 -6.32 12.94 5.49
N HIS A 48 -5.12 12.67 5.03
CA HIS A 48 -4.84 12.07 3.72
C HIS A 48 -4.23 10.69 3.91
N GLY A 49 -4.66 9.72 3.12
CA GLY A 49 -4.13 8.36 3.24
C GLY A 49 -4.13 7.59 1.93
N TRP A 50 -3.29 6.57 1.89
CA TRP A 50 -3.25 5.56 0.82
C TRP A 50 -3.07 6.18 -0.57
N SER A 51 -1.95 6.85 -0.72
CA SER A 51 -1.59 7.55 -1.96
C SER A 51 -0.92 6.62 -2.97
N THR A 52 -1.20 6.84 -4.26
CA THR A 52 -0.50 6.18 -5.37
C THR A 52 -0.22 7.19 -6.47
N VAL A 53 1.00 7.17 -7.03
CA VAL A 53 1.45 8.08 -8.10
C VAL A 53 1.73 7.30 -9.37
N ALA A 54 1.36 7.88 -10.52
CA ALA A 54 1.75 7.41 -11.84
C ALA A 54 2.32 8.58 -12.66
N ARG A 55 3.21 8.28 -13.61
CA ARG A 55 3.81 9.26 -14.50
C ARG A 55 3.30 9.08 -15.92
N ALA A 56 2.67 10.11 -16.47
CA ALA A 56 2.19 10.16 -17.84
C ALA A 56 3.34 10.31 -18.85
N ALA A 57 3.07 10.03 -20.12
CA ALA A 57 4.07 10.09 -21.19
C ALA A 57 4.62 11.52 -21.41
N ASP A 58 3.83 12.54 -21.14
CA ASP A 58 4.24 13.95 -21.18
C ASP A 58 5.07 14.41 -19.97
N GLY A 59 5.26 13.53 -18.99
CA GLY A 59 5.97 13.82 -17.76
C GLY A 59 5.08 14.21 -16.58
N THR A 60 3.81 14.51 -16.80
CA THR A 60 2.87 14.84 -15.72
C THR A 60 2.78 13.72 -14.69
N LEU A 61 2.93 14.06 -13.42
CA LEU A 61 2.66 13.15 -12.32
C LEU A 61 1.18 13.25 -11.93
N LEU A 62 0.51 12.12 -11.89
CA LEU A 62 -0.85 11.96 -11.41
C LEU A 62 -0.82 11.24 -10.06
N LEU A 63 -1.28 11.91 -9.01
CA LEU A 63 -1.31 11.39 -7.65
C LEU A 63 -2.77 11.25 -7.21
N VAL A 64 -3.18 10.03 -6.91
CA VAL A 64 -4.49 9.77 -6.32
C VAL A 64 -4.35 9.45 -4.83
N VAL A 65 -5.35 9.83 -4.05
CA VAL A 65 -5.36 9.71 -2.60
C VAL A 65 -6.78 9.59 -2.07
N SER A 66 -6.97 8.92 -0.95
CA SER A 66 -8.20 9.06 -0.19
C SER A 66 -8.07 10.30 0.71
N GLY A 67 -8.73 11.37 0.29
CA GLY A 67 -8.69 12.69 0.93
C GLY A 67 -10.03 13.10 1.54
N GLY A 68 -10.15 14.38 1.92
CA GLY A 68 -11.35 14.95 2.54
C GLY A 68 -11.69 14.40 3.93
N ARG A 69 -10.83 13.60 4.51
CA ARG A 69 -11.05 12.76 5.69
C ARG A 69 -10.88 13.53 7.00
N GLU A 70 -11.62 13.12 7.99
CA GLU A 70 -11.44 13.59 9.38
C GLU A 70 -10.45 12.74 10.18
N SER A 71 -10.35 11.44 9.83
CA SER A 71 -9.49 10.47 10.51
C SER A 71 -9.26 9.25 9.61
N HIS A 72 -8.41 8.33 10.05
CA HIS A 72 -8.09 7.07 9.37
C HIS A 72 -9.33 6.29 8.92
N VAL A 73 -10.38 6.26 9.73
CA VAL A 73 -11.69 5.72 9.40
C VAL A 73 -12.72 6.81 9.65
N CYS A 74 -13.49 7.19 8.63
CA CYS A 74 -14.54 8.21 8.74
C CYS A 74 -15.52 8.11 7.56
N PRO A 75 -16.74 8.68 7.66
CA PRO A 75 -17.72 8.63 6.56
C PRO A 75 -17.50 9.68 5.46
N PHE A 76 -16.36 10.40 5.46
CA PHE A 76 -16.10 11.55 4.58
C PHE A 76 -14.98 11.28 3.57
N GLY A 77 -14.46 10.04 3.56
CA GLY A 77 -13.40 9.66 2.62
C GLY A 77 -13.89 9.77 1.17
N ARG A 78 -13.09 10.39 0.33
CA ARG A 78 -13.33 10.52 -1.11
C ARG A 78 -12.05 10.32 -1.89
N VAL A 79 -12.16 9.95 -3.15
CA VAL A 79 -10.99 9.81 -4.05
C VAL A 79 -10.67 11.16 -4.66
N GLU A 80 -9.46 11.62 -4.44
CA GLU A 80 -8.94 12.89 -4.95
C GLU A 80 -7.75 12.65 -5.89
N LEU A 81 -7.63 13.51 -6.92
CA LEU A 81 -6.51 13.53 -7.86
C LEU A 81 -5.79 14.88 -7.77
N LEU A 82 -4.46 14.82 -7.66
CA LEU A 82 -3.56 15.96 -7.78
C LEU A 82 -2.64 15.75 -8.98
N ARG A 83 -2.23 16.85 -9.63
CA ARG A 83 -1.28 16.84 -10.75
C ARG A 83 -0.05 17.68 -10.45
N SER A 84 1.09 17.19 -10.92
CA SER A 84 2.34 17.97 -10.95
C SER A 84 2.92 17.95 -12.36
N HIS A 85 3.33 19.12 -12.84
CA HIS A 85 3.96 19.33 -14.15
C HIS A 85 5.44 19.68 -14.05
N ASP A 86 6.03 19.55 -12.86
CA ASP A 86 7.38 19.98 -12.52
C ASP A 86 8.10 18.94 -11.62
N ASP A 87 7.92 17.65 -11.96
CA ASP A 87 8.54 16.49 -11.27
C ASP A 87 8.28 16.48 -9.75
N GLY A 88 7.10 16.93 -9.34
CA GLY A 88 6.63 16.86 -7.95
C GLY A 88 7.00 18.05 -7.07
N ASN A 89 7.59 19.14 -7.64
CA ASN A 89 7.92 20.34 -6.88
C ASN A 89 6.67 21.15 -6.50
N SER A 90 5.66 21.18 -7.36
CA SER A 90 4.36 21.79 -7.06
C SER A 90 3.19 20.91 -7.51
N TRP A 91 2.02 21.13 -6.89
CA TRP A 91 0.82 20.31 -7.11
C TRP A 91 -0.41 21.19 -7.28
N THR A 92 -1.33 20.74 -8.13
CA THR A 92 -2.66 21.37 -8.23
C THR A 92 -3.45 21.20 -6.93
N TRP A 93 -4.51 21.98 -6.78
CA TRP A 93 -5.55 21.66 -5.80
C TRP A 93 -6.14 20.27 -6.10
N PRO A 94 -6.58 19.52 -5.05
CA PRO A 94 -7.25 18.23 -5.24
C PRO A 94 -8.53 18.37 -6.07
N GLU A 95 -8.65 17.52 -7.09
CA GLU A 95 -9.87 17.30 -7.86
C GLU A 95 -10.57 16.05 -7.32
N VAL A 96 -11.88 16.12 -7.03
CA VAL A 96 -12.65 14.99 -6.55
C VAL A 96 -13.07 14.12 -7.72
N LEU A 97 -12.63 12.86 -7.70
CA LEU A 97 -12.99 11.84 -8.72
C LEU A 97 -14.20 11.00 -8.31
N LEU A 98 -14.31 10.67 -7.03
CA LEU A 98 -15.41 9.90 -6.47
C LEU A 98 -15.67 10.35 -5.03
N ASP A 99 -16.94 10.60 -4.72
CA ASP A 99 -17.43 10.94 -3.37
C ASP A 99 -18.79 10.26 -3.19
N THR A 100 -18.77 9.02 -2.70
CA THR A 100 -20.01 8.26 -2.44
C THR A 100 -20.66 8.68 -1.13
N ALA A 101 -21.78 8.04 -0.79
CA ALA A 101 -22.44 8.31 0.49
C ALA A 101 -21.77 7.61 1.69
N ILE A 102 -20.69 6.84 1.46
CA ILE A 102 -19.93 6.10 2.49
C ILE A 102 -18.44 6.36 2.32
N ASP A 103 -17.59 5.70 3.10
CA ASP A 103 -16.15 5.93 3.10
C ASP A 103 -15.49 5.38 1.83
N ASP A 104 -14.98 6.24 0.94
CA ASP A 104 -14.17 5.86 -0.23
C ASP A 104 -12.69 5.79 0.16
N ARG A 105 -12.03 4.63 -0.11
CA ARG A 105 -10.72 4.30 0.47
C ARG A 105 -9.73 3.77 -0.54
N ASP A 106 -8.44 3.88 -0.20
CA ASP A 106 -7.30 3.23 -0.84
C ASP A 106 -7.28 3.44 -2.36
N ALA A 107 -6.93 4.66 -2.76
CA ALA A 107 -6.88 5.04 -4.16
C ALA A 107 -5.60 4.54 -4.84
N GLY A 108 -5.76 3.69 -5.87
CA GLY A 108 -4.70 3.23 -6.75
C GLY A 108 -4.77 3.88 -8.13
N ILE A 109 -3.63 3.99 -8.84
CA ILE A 109 -3.60 4.51 -10.21
C ILE A 109 -2.67 3.70 -11.10
N CYS A 110 -3.08 3.50 -12.34
CA CYS A 110 -2.26 2.93 -13.40
C CYS A 110 -2.47 3.72 -14.69
N ILE A 111 -1.39 3.97 -15.43
CA ILE A 111 -1.46 4.49 -16.80
C ILE A 111 -1.09 3.35 -17.74
N THR A 112 -2.01 3.01 -18.66
CA THR A 112 -1.80 1.91 -19.59
C THR A 112 -0.86 2.32 -20.72
N PRO A 113 -0.29 1.38 -21.50
CA PRO A 113 0.50 1.69 -22.68
C PRO A 113 -0.23 2.52 -23.76
N ARG A 114 -1.56 2.53 -23.71
CA ARG A 114 -2.40 3.37 -24.60
C ARG A 114 -2.64 4.77 -24.06
N GLY A 115 -2.10 5.10 -22.88
CA GLY A 115 -2.31 6.40 -22.21
C GLY A 115 -3.61 6.48 -21.42
N THR A 116 -4.39 5.40 -21.34
CA THR A 116 -5.58 5.35 -20.48
C THR A 116 -5.17 5.41 -19.01
N VAL A 117 -5.84 6.26 -18.24
CA VAL A 117 -5.67 6.34 -16.79
C VAL A 117 -6.76 5.54 -16.11
N LEU A 118 -6.36 4.61 -15.24
CA LEU A 118 -7.24 3.78 -14.42
C LEU A 118 -7.05 4.17 -12.96
N VAL A 119 -8.14 4.45 -12.25
CA VAL A 119 -8.12 4.72 -10.80
C VAL A 119 -8.96 3.69 -10.09
N THR A 120 -8.39 3.05 -9.08
CA THR A 120 -9.05 2.02 -8.27
C THR A 120 -9.38 2.55 -6.89
N THR A 121 -10.44 2.05 -6.28
CA THR A 121 -10.83 2.33 -4.89
C THR A 121 -11.76 1.24 -4.37
N PHE A 122 -11.98 1.22 -3.07
CA PHE A 122 -13.08 0.47 -2.48
C PHE A 122 -13.87 1.32 -1.49
N THR A 123 -15.10 0.94 -1.25
CA THR A 123 -15.99 1.62 -0.31
C THR A 123 -16.12 0.82 0.98
N SER A 124 -16.37 1.49 2.11
CA SER A 124 -16.33 0.86 3.43
C SER A 124 -17.37 1.44 4.39
N LEU A 125 -17.90 0.57 5.25
CA LEU A 125 -18.73 0.92 6.41
C LEU A 125 -17.95 0.78 7.72
N ALA A 126 -16.64 0.67 7.69
CA ALA A 126 -15.82 0.51 8.90
C ALA A 126 -15.99 1.65 9.91
N TYR A 127 -16.48 2.82 9.48
CA TYR A 127 -16.77 3.96 10.35
C TYR A 127 -18.00 3.75 11.27
N GLU A 128 -18.88 2.80 10.96
CA GLU A 128 -20.08 2.54 11.77
C GLU A 128 -19.71 2.04 13.18
N ALA A 129 -18.69 1.19 13.29
CA ALA A 129 -18.27 0.64 14.58
C ALA A 129 -17.74 1.71 15.57
N PRO A 130 -16.85 2.65 15.19
CA PRO A 130 -16.46 3.75 16.06
C PRO A 130 -17.63 4.75 16.30
N LEU A 131 -18.50 4.99 15.32
CA LEU A 131 -19.67 5.86 15.50
C LEU A 131 -20.63 5.29 16.56
N ALA A 132 -20.91 4.01 16.54
CA ALA A 132 -21.77 3.35 17.55
C ALA A 132 -21.19 3.43 18.98
N LYS A 133 -19.86 3.67 19.11
CA LYS A 133 -19.15 3.80 20.40
C LYS A 133 -18.78 5.24 20.74
N ALA A 134 -19.31 6.22 20.04
CA ALA A 134 -18.88 7.63 20.08
C ALA A 134 -19.36 8.41 21.33
N LYS A 135 -19.57 7.76 22.48
CA LYS A 135 -20.14 8.38 23.70
C LYS A 135 -19.31 9.56 24.21
N ASP A 136 -17.99 9.49 24.08
CA ASP A 136 -17.05 10.49 24.59
C ASP A 136 -16.55 11.45 23.49
N TRP A 137 -17.15 11.42 22.31
CA TRP A 137 -16.78 12.35 21.25
C TRP A 137 -17.43 13.72 21.45
N PRO A 138 -16.79 14.79 20.94
CA PRO A 138 -17.41 16.11 20.87
C PRO A 138 -18.78 16.05 20.16
N ALA A 139 -19.78 16.71 20.70
CA ALA A 139 -21.17 16.65 20.22
C ALA A 139 -21.29 17.04 18.73
N ASP A 140 -20.53 18.04 18.29
CA ASP A 140 -20.49 18.48 16.90
C ASP A 140 -19.94 17.40 15.96
N ARG A 141 -18.93 16.63 16.39
CA ARG A 141 -18.40 15.50 15.62
C ARG A 141 -19.45 14.39 15.50
N VAL A 142 -20.10 14.03 16.59
CA VAL A 142 -21.20 13.03 16.58
C VAL A 142 -22.30 13.45 15.63
N ALA A 143 -22.71 14.73 15.69
CA ALA A 143 -23.75 15.27 14.82
C ALA A 143 -23.35 15.18 13.33
N ARG A 144 -22.12 15.59 12.96
CA ARG A 144 -21.64 15.49 11.57
C ARG A 144 -21.58 14.04 11.06
N TRP A 145 -21.08 13.11 11.88
CA TRP A 145 -20.98 11.71 11.50
C TRP A 145 -22.36 11.06 11.36
N ASN A 146 -23.29 11.36 12.26
CA ASN A 146 -24.67 10.89 12.15
C ASN A 146 -25.37 11.46 10.90
N ALA A 147 -25.18 12.75 10.61
CA ALA A 147 -25.74 13.37 9.40
C ALA A 147 -25.20 12.69 8.11
N ALA A 148 -23.92 12.38 8.06
CA ALA A 148 -23.34 11.62 6.94
C ALA A 148 -23.91 10.19 6.87
N HIS A 149 -23.98 9.49 8.00
CA HIS A 149 -24.47 8.12 8.07
C HIS A 149 -25.95 7.98 7.68
N THR A 150 -26.80 8.94 8.09
CA THR A 150 -28.25 8.89 7.87
C THR A 150 -28.71 9.51 6.55
N ARG A 151 -27.81 10.09 5.75
CA ARG A 151 -28.17 10.68 4.44
C ARG A 151 -28.70 9.67 3.43
N VAL A 152 -28.39 8.39 3.61
CA VAL A 152 -28.89 7.26 2.82
C VAL A 152 -29.33 6.11 3.74
N SER A 153 -30.23 5.24 3.25
CA SER A 153 -30.72 4.09 4.04
C SER A 153 -29.64 3.03 4.25
N ALA A 154 -29.88 2.07 5.13
CA ALA A 154 -28.97 0.95 5.37
C ALA A 154 -28.80 0.07 4.12
N GLU A 155 -29.89 -0.16 3.38
CA GLU A 155 -29.86 -0.90 2.11
C GLU A 155 -29.03 -0.18 1.06
N GLN A 156 -29.17 1.15 0.96
CA GLN A 156 -28.37 1.97 0.05
C GLN A 156 -26.89 1.96 0.43
N ARG A 157 -26.56 2.04 1.73
CA ARG A 157 -25.16 1.91 2.18
C ARG A 157 -24.56 0.56 1.81
N THR A 158 -25.31 -0.53 2.01
CA THR A 158 -24.89 -1.87 1.64
C THR A 158 -24.70 -2.02 0.12
N ALA A 159 -25.58 -1.45 -0.68
CA ALA A 159 -25.47 -1.49 -2.15
C ALA A 159 -24.25 -0.71 -2.67
N LEU A 160 -23.79 0.29 -1.93
CA LEU A 160 -22.57 1.06 -2.26
C LEU A 160 -21.27 0.30 -1.95
N LEU A 161 -21.30 -0.76 -1.13
CA LEU A 161 -20.10 -1.56 -0.87
C LEU A 161 -19.59 -2.22 -2.14
N GLY A 162 -18.31 -2.05 -2.41
CA GLY A 162 -17.69 -2.63 -3.60
C GLY A 162 -16.24 -2.23 -3.81
N THR A 163 -15.65 -2.87 -4.81
CA THR A 163 -14.36 -2.51 -5.38
C THR A 163 -14.62 -1.87 -6.74
N TRP A 164 -14.10 -0.68 -6.93
CA TRP A 164 -14.50 0.20 -8.02
C TRP A 164 -13.29 0.64 -8.84
N MET A 165 -13.53 0.91 -10.11
CA MET A 165 -12.57 1.49 -11.02
C MET A 165 -13.22 2.63 -11.80
N LEU A 166 -12.45 3.70 -12.02
CA LEU A 166 -12.76 4.79 -12.94
C LEU A 166 -11.74 4.76 -14.07
N ARG A 167 -12.14 5.17 -15.26
CA ARG A 167 -11.33 5.16 -16.48
C ARG A 167 -11.39 6.49 -17.18
N SER A 168 -10.23 7.00 -17.61
CA SER A 168 -10.08 8.18 -18.44
C SER A 168 -9.22 7.88 -19.65
N THR A 169 -9.60 8.37 -20.82
CA THR A 169 -8.84 8.24 -22.07
C THR A 169 -8.25 9.55 -22.57
N ASP A 170 -8.37 10.60 -21.78
CA ASP A 170 -7.96 11.97 -22.11
C ASP A 170 -7.01 12.55 -21.04
N GLY A 171 -6.17 11.70 -20.43
CA GLY A 171 -5.19 12.13 -19.43
C GLY A 171 -5.79 12.54 -18.08
N GLY A 172 -7.00 12.08 -17.78
CA GLY A 172 -7.69 12.41 -16.52
C GLY A 172 -8.54 13.70 -16.60
N ALA A 173 -8.80 14.23 -17.80
CA ALA A 173 -9.67 15.40 -17.95
C ALA A 173 -11.15 15.04 -17.77
N THR A 174 -11.56 13.86 -18.26
CA THR A 174 -12.89 13.30 -18.02
C THR A 174 -12.83 11.84 -17.59
N TRP A 175 -13.85 11.40 -16.88
CA TRP A 175 -13.87 10.06 -16.25
C TRP A 175 -15.16 9.32 -16.57
N SER A 176 -15.05 7.99 -16.71
CA SER A 176 -16.21 7.11 -16.79
C SER A 176 -17.01 7.14 -15.49
N ALA A 177 -18.26 6.69 -15.53
CA ALA A 177 -18.92 6.24 -14.30
C ALA A 177 -18.09 5.11 -13.64
N PRO A 178 -18.08 5.02 -12.30
CA PRO A 178 -17.39 3.94 -11.62
C PRO A 178 -18.02 2.59 -11.96
N TYR A 179 -17.18 1.58 -12.20
CA TYR A 179 -17.61 0.21 -12.49
C TYR A 179 -16.90 -0.79 -11.56
N ARG A 180 -17.51 -1.97 -11.38
CA ARG A 180 -17.00 -2.97 -10.44
C ARG A 180 -15.82 -3.75 -11.02
N VAL A 181 -14.86 -4.07 -10.15
CA VAL A 181 -13.74 -4.96 -10.42
C VAL A 181 -13.70 -6.10 -9.41
N PRO A 182 -13.14 -7.29 -9.74
CA PRO A 182 -13.29 -8.48 -8.91
C PRO A 182 -12.46 -8.48 -7.61
N LEU A 183 -11.47 -7.60 -7.48
CA LEU A 183 -10.56 -7.56 -6.34
C LEU A 183 -10.08 -6.14 -6.07
N ASN A 184 -9.42 -5.96 -4.93
CA ASN A 184 -8.83 -4.68 -4.52
C ASN A 184 -7.40 -4.85 -4.02
N SER A 185 -6.61 -3.84 -4.32
CA SER A 185 -5.36 -3.50 -3.68
C SER A 185 -5.06 -2.00 -3.88
N PRO A 186 -4.44 -1.33 -2.91
CA PRO A 186 -4.34 0.14 -2.89
C PRO A 186 -3.48 0.74 -4.01
N HIS A 187 -2.53 -0.01 -4.58
CA HIS A 187 -1.63 0.53 -5.60
C HIS A 187 -2.18 0.38 -7.04
N GLY A 188 -3.29 -0.33 -7.21
CA GLY A 188 -3.91 -0.53 -8.52
C GLY A 188 -3.21 -1.60 -9.38
N PRO A 189 -3.64 -1.75 -10.64
CA PRO A 189 -3.07 -2.69 -11.60
C PRO A 189 -1.74 -2.21 -12.18
N VAL A 190 -1.04 -3.13 -12.86
CA VAL A 190 0.19 -2.86 -13.61
C VAL A 190 0.04 -3.29 -15.06
N ALA A 191 0.72 -2.58 -15.96
CA ALA A 191 0.79 -2.97 -17.37
C ALA A 191 1.89 -4.02 -17.57
N LEU A 192 1.60 -5.05 -18.37
CA LEU A 192 2.53 -6.11 -18.74
C LEU A 192 3.11 -5.84 -20.13
N GLY A 193 4.27 -6.43 -20.42
CA GLY A 193 4.94 -6.32 -21.71
C GLY A 193 4.16 -6.91 -22.90
N ASP A 194 3.21 -7.81 -22.65
CA ASP A 194 2.31 -8.37 -23.66
C ASP A 194 1.07 -7.50 -23.95
N GLY A 195 0.96 -6.34 -23.30
CA GLY A 195 -0.15 -5.40 -23.48
C GLY A 195 -1.36 -5.64 -22.58
N ARG A 196 -1.39 -6.73 -21.81
CA ARG A 196 -2.40 -6.97 -20.79
C ARG A 196 -2.14 -6.08 -19.56
N LEU A 197 -3.19 -5.92 -18.75
CA LEU A 197 -3.07 -5.37 -17.41
C LEU A 197 -3.24 -6.51 -16.41
N LEU A 198 -2.46 -6.48 -15.33
CA LEU A 198 -2.55 -7.42 -14.22
C LEU A 198 -2.88 -6.66 -12.93
N TYR A 199 -3.87 -7.13 -12.18
CA TYR A 199 -4.23 -6.57 -10.89
C TYR A 199 -4.11 -7.66 -9.83
N ALA A 200 -3.15 -7.55 -8.93
CA ALA A 200 -2.97 -8.44 -7.80
C ALA A 200 -3.71 -7.89 -6.58
N GLY A 201 -4.44 -8.73 -5.87
CA GLY A 201 -5.23 -8.28 -4.74
C GLY A 201 -6.05 -9.39 -4.10
N ARG A 202 -7.08 -8.98 -3.37
CA ARG A 202 -8.02 -9.90 -2.73
C ARG A 202 -9.46 -9.45 -2.93
N THR A 203 -10.40 -10.39 -2.79
CA THR A 203 -11.81 -10.05 -2.66
C THR A 203 -12.09 -9.46 -1.27
N LEU A 204 -13.00 -8.49 -1.17
CA LEU A 204 -13.28 -7.80 0.10
C LEU A 204 -14.61 -8.23 0.74
N TRP A 205 -15.65 -8.43 -0.04
CA TRP A 205 -17.01 -8.60 0.47
C TRP A 205 -17.57 -10.00 0.24
N ASP A 206 -16.71 -10.94 -0.18
CA ASP A 206 -17.08 -12.33 -0.38
C ASP A 206 -17.10 -13.10 0.94
N ALA A 207 -17.99 -14.09 1.04
CA ALA A 207 -18.06 -14.98 2.20
C ALA A 207 -16.75 -15.74 2.44
N GLN A 208 -16.04 -16.07 1.35
CA GLN A 208 -14.67 -16.59 1.36
C GLN A 208 -13.74 -15.62 0.66
N VAL A 209 -12.79 -15.06 1.42
CA VAL A 209 -11.76 -14.19 0.86
C VAL A 209 -10.87 -15.01 -0.07
N LYS A 210 -10.77 -14.56 -1.33
CA LYS A 210 -9.80 -15.06 -2.30
C LYS A 210 -8.65 -14.07 -2.42
N VAL A 211 -7.46 -14.60 -2.61
CA VAL A 211 -6.24 -13.84 -2.89
C VAL A 211 -5.71 -14.32 -4.23
N GLY A 212 -5.42 -13.41 -5.12
CA GLY A 212 -5.01 -13.80 -6.47
C GLY A 212 -4.80 -12.62 -7.39
N VAL A 213 -4.96 -12.88 -8.67
CA VAL A 213 -4.78 -11.89 -9.72
C VAL A 213 -5.98 -11.89 -10.68
N ALA A 214 -6.35 -10.69 -11.11
CA ALA A 214 -7.23 -10.47 -12.23
C ALA A 214 -6.47 -9.82 -13.39
N HIS A 215 -6.96 -10.01 -14.62
CA HIS A 215 -6.36 -9.39 -15.78
C HIS A 215 -7.40 -8.68 -16.65
N SER A 216 -6.94 -7.72 -17.45
CA SER A 216 -7.70 -7.08 -18.51
C SER A 216 -6.89 -7.17 -19.81
N ALA A 217 -7.56 -7.54 -20.90
CA ALA A 217 -7.01 -7.57 -22.27
C ALA A 217 -7.56 -6.42 -23.15
N ASP A 218 -8.45 -5.60 -22.62
CA ASP A 218 -9.20 -4.57 -23.31
C ASP A 218 -8.97 -3.16 -22.72
N ASP A 219 -7.75 -2.91 -22.24
CA ASP A 219 -7.33 -1.60 -21.72
C ASP A 219 -8.14 -1.16 -20.48
N GLY A 220 -8.46 -2.13 -19.63
CA GLY A 220 -9.13 -1.89 -18.36
C GLY A 220 -10.66 -1.80 -18.43
N LEU A 221 -11.28 -2.03 -19.59
CA LEU A 221 -12.74 -1.99 -19.73
C LEU A 221 -13.41 -3.15 -18.97
N THR A 222 -12.85 -4.35 -19.08
CA THR A 222 -13.33 -5.55 -18.37
C THR A 222 -12.19 -6.25 -17.63
N TRP A 223 -12.54 -6.91 -16.54
CA TRP A 223 -11.60 -7.61 -15.67
C TRP A 223 -12.08 -9.03 -15.40
N GLN A 224 -11.20 -10.00 -15.54
CA GLN A 224 -11.46 -11.40 -15.28
C GLN A 224 -10.47 -11.93 -14.24
N TRP A 225 -10.98 -12.73 -13.29
CA TRP A 225 -10.12 -13.48 -12.39
C TRP A 225 -9.25 -14.43 -13.19
N LEU A 226 -7.94 -14.36 -13.02
CA LEU A 226 -6.98 -15.16 -13.77
C LEU A 226 -6.51 -16.37 -12.99
N ALA A 227 -6.07 -16.16 -11.74
CA ALA A 227 -5.55 -17.25 -10.90
C ALA A 227 -5.57 -16.88 -9.41
N ASP A 228 -5.68 -17.90 -8.57
CA ASP A 228 -5.45 -17.78 -7.14
C ASP A 228 -3.95 -17.80 -6.84
N ILE A 229 -3.52 -17.00 -5.85
CA ILE A 229 -2.21 -17.14 -5.22
C ILE A 229 -2.37 -18.15 -4.08
N PRO A 230 -1.54 -19.23 -4.03
CA PRO A 230 -1.63 -20.22 -2.97
C PRO A 230 -1.50 -19.61 -1.56
N VAL A 231 -2.16 -20.21 -0.59
CA VAL A 231 -2.00 -19.86 0.82
C VAL A 231 -0.99 -20.81 1.44
N ARG A 232 -0.03 -20.31 2.21
CA ARG A 232 0.95 -21.15 2.91
C ARG A 232 0.24 -22.07 3.90
N PRO A 233 0.76 -23.30 4.15
CA PRO A 233 0.26 -24.14 5.23
C PRO A 233 0.26 -23.38 6.57
N GLY A 234 -0.89 -23.38 7.26
CA GLY A 234 -1.06 -22.71 8.55
C GLY A 234 -1.49 -21.23 8.46
N ASP A 235 -1.41 -20.60 7.29
CA ASP A 235 -1.89 -19.24 7.05
C ASP A 235 -3.38 -19.20 6.71
N ARG A 236 -3.97 -18.03 6.85
CA ARG A 236 -5.36 -17.74 6.44
C ARG A 236 -5.33 -16.73 5.31
N ALA A 237 -6.05 -16.99 4.22
CA ALA A 237 -6.16 -16.09 3.07
C ALA A 237 -6.60 -14.69 3.46
N LYS A 238 -7.53 -14.55 4.42
CA LYS A 238 -8.03 -13.24 4.89
C LYS A 238 -6.98 -12.36 5.57
N ASP A 239 -5.84 -12.93 5.97
CA ASP A 239 -4.73 -12.22 6.60
C ASP A 239 -3.61 -11.89 5.59
N TYR A 240 -3.78 -12.23 4.31
CA TYR A 240 -3.07 -11.64 3.19
C TYR A 240 -3.84 -10.41 2.74
N HIS A 241 -3.22 -9.25 2.90
CA HIS A 241 -3.86 -7.96 2.62
C HIS A 241 -3.36 -7.39 1.30
N GLU A 242 -3.07 -6.13 1.28
CA GLU A 242 -2.70 -5.40 0.08
C GLU A 242 -1.56 -6.09 -0.69
N LEU A 243 -1.78 -6.30 -1.97
CA LEU A 243 -0.82 -6.90 -2.88
C LEU A 243 -0.39 -5.86 -3.93
N HIS A 244 0.83 -6.01 -4.45
CA HIS A 244 1.25 -5.27 -5.64
C HIS A 244 2.12 -6.16 -6.53
N ALA A 245 1.96 -6.02 -7.85
CA ALA A 245 2.67 -6.82 -8.84
C ALA A 245 3.73 -6.01 -9.58
N VAL A 246 4.71 -6.71 -10.16
CA VAL A 246 5.64 -6.18 -11.17
C VAL A 246 6.02 -7.29 -12.13
N GLU A 247 6.28 -6.92 -13.39
CA GLU A 247 6.90 -7.80 -14.38
C GLU A 247 8.39 -7.47 -14.48
N ALA A 248 9.26 -8.44 -14.16
CA ALA A 248 10.69 -8.32 -14.35
C ALA A 248 11.07 -8.37 -15.85
N SER A 249 12.27 -7.93 -16.21
CA SER A 249 12.75 -7.93 -17.61
C SER A 249 12.78 -9.31 -18.26
N SER A 250 12.84 -10.37 -17.46
CA SER A 250 12.73 -11.76 -17.92
C SER A 250 11.30 -12.20 -18.28
N GLY A 251 10.28 -11.36 -18.04
CA GLY A 251 8.87 -11.72 -18.13
C GLY A 251 8.32 -12.44 -16.90
N LYS A 252 9.17 -12.71 -15.87
CA LYS A 252 8.72 -13.25 -14.59
C LYS A 252 7.85 -12.21 -13.86
N LEU A 253 6.67 -12.63 -13.42
CA LEU A 253 5.80 -11.81 -12.59
C LEU A 253 6.13 -12.04 -11.11
N ILE A 254 6.16 -10.98 -10.34
CA ILE A 254 6.41 -10.98 -8.90
C ILE A 254 5.26 -10.24 -8.22
N VAL A 255 4.73 -10.83 -7.14
CA VAL A 255 3.72 -10.20 -6.29
C VAL A 255 4.25 -10.13 -4.87
N HIS A 256 4.25 -8.93 -4.29
CA HIS A 256 4.43 -8.72 -2.86
C HIS A 256 3.10 -8.73 -2.15
N ILE A 257 3.07 -9.31 -0.95
CA ILE A 257 1.87 -9.53 -0.15
C ILE A 257 2.11 -8.96 1.25
N ARG A 258 1.24 -8.07 1.70
CA ARG A 258 1.18 -7.66 3.10
C ARG A 258 0.67 -8.81 3.96
N ASN A 259 1.50 -9.28 4.88
CA ASN A 259 1.19 -10.45 5.71
C ASN A 259 0.80 -10.05 7.13
N HIS A 260 -0.41 -10.45 7.55
CA HIS A 260 -0.91 -10.32 8.91
C HIS A 260 -1.02 -11.66 9.63
N ASN A 261 -0.70 -12.78 8.96
CA ASN A 261 -0.61 -14.08 9.60
C ASN A 261 0.47 -14.06 10.68
N GLU A 262 0.37 -14.96 11.65
CA GLU A 262 1.28 -15.03 12.79
C GLU A 262 2.71 -15.37 12.34
N ALA A 263 2.85 -16.33 11.44
CA ALA A 263 4.15 -16.65 10.83
C ALA A 263 4.63 -15.48 9.97
N ASN A 264 5.81 -14.96 10.25
CA ASN A 264 6.43 -13.80 9.58
C ASN A 264 5.56 -12.52 9.63
N ARG A 265 4.89 -12.28 10.74
CA ARG A 265 3.99 -11.13 10.88
C ARG A 265 4.70 -9.80 10.64
N GLY A 266 4.20 -9.04 9.66
CA GLY A 266 4.78 -7.75 9.28
C GLY A 266 5.95 -7.85 8.31
N GLU A 267 6.38 -9.06 7.91
CA GLU A 267 7.27 -9.22 6.77
C GLU A 267 6.47 -9.22 5.47
N THR A 268 7.06 -8.64 4.43
CA THR A 268 6.56 -8.77 3.06
C THR A 268 6.78 -10.22 2.61
N LEU A 269 5.71 -10.86 2.14
CA LEU A 269 5.82 -12.13 1.44
C LEU A 269 5.88 -11.88 -0.07
N GLN A 270 6.52 -12.81 -0.78
CA GLN A 270 6.65 -12.78 -2.23
C GLN A 270 6.12 -14.08 -2.85
N SER A 271 5.44 -13.97 -3.98
CA SER A 271 5.03 -15.08 -4.85
C SER A 271 5.35 -14.73 -6.29
N GLU A 272 5.71 -15.74 -7.10
CA GLU A 272 6.17 -15.57 -8.47
C GLU A 272 5.34 -16.41 -9.44
N SER A 273 5.29 -15.92 -10.69
CA SER A 273 4.74 -16.64 -11.84
C SER A 273 5.69 -16.54 -13.03
N SER A 274 5.88 -17.66 -13.75
CA SER A 274 6.68 -17.72 -14.98
C SER A 274 5.85 -18.09 -16.22
N ASP A 275 4.52 -18.12 -16.10
CA ASP A 275 3.59 -18.53 -17.15
C ASP A 275 2.55 -17.46 -17.48
N GLY A 276 2.88 -16.20 -17.24
CA GLY A 276 2.03 -15.05 -17.51
C GLY A 276 0.88 -14.89 -16.51
N GLY A 277 1.09 -15.34 -15.26
CA GLY A 277 0.15 -15.18 -14.15
C GLY A 277 -0.87 -16.30 -13.98
N LYS A 278 -0.72 -17.40 -14.74
CA LYS A 278 -1.66 -18.53 -14.68
C LYS A 278 -1.45 -19.43 -13.48
N THR A 279 -0.19 -19.58 -13.04
CA THR A 279 0.17 -20.29 -11.80
C THR A 279 1.15 -19.48 -10.99
N TRP A 280 1.12 -19.66 -9.67
CA TRP A 280 1.91 -18.90 -8.70
C TRP A 280 2.58 -19.81 -7.70
N THR A 281 3.78 -19.45 -7.29
CA THR A 281 4.48 -20.15 -6.19
C THR A 281 3.78 -19.94 -4.87
N VAL A 282 3.95 -20.87 -3.93
CA VAL A 282 3.52 -20.64 -2.54
C VAL A 282 4.30 -19.44 -1.98
N PRO A 283 3.63 -18.43 -1.41
CA PRO A 283 4.30 -17.24 -0.89
C PRO A 283 5.39 -17.58 0.12
N HIS A 284 6.51 -16.88 0.05
CA HIS A 284 7.64 -17.02 0.96
C HIS A 284 8.08 -15.67 1.51
N ALA A 285 8.71 -15.67 2.70
CA ALA A 285 9.30 -14.49 3.28
C ALA A 285 10.57 -14.09 2.52
N ILE A 286 10.78 -12.79 2.32
CA ILE A 286 11.98 -12.24 1.65
C ILE A 286 12.96 -11.57 2.62
N GLY A 287 12.75 -11.73 3.94
CA GLY A 287 13.58 -11.13 4.97
C GLY A 287 13.40 -9.61 5.11
N VAL A 288 12.35 -9.03 4.52
CA VAL A 288 12.06 -7.59 4.61
C VAL A 288 10.85 -7.36 5.49
N TRP A 289 11.06 -6.76 6.64
CA TRP A 289 9.97 -6.32 7.50
C TRP A 289 9.49 -4.94 7.05
N GLY A 290 8.23 -4.84 6.63
CA GLY A 290 7.63 -3.59 6.16
C GLY A 290 6.41 -3.86 5.28
N LEU A 291 5.44 -2.92 5.27
CA LEU A 291 4.16 -3.13 4.58
C LEU A 291 3.32 -1.83 4.46
N PRO A 292 2.41 -1.74 3.46
CA PRO A 292 2.44 -2.55 2.25
C PRO A 292 3.63 -2.19 1.37
N SER A 293 3.95 -3.06 0.42
CA SER A 293 5.04 -2.85 -0.55
C SER A 293 4.47 -2.43 -1.91
N HIS A 294 5.06 -1.39 -2.50
CA HIS A 294 4.90 -1.02 -3.92
C HIS A 294 6.11 -1.52 -4.71
N LEU A 295 5.88 -2.06 -5.89
CA LEU A 295 6.91 -2.56 -6.79
C LEU A 295 6.99 -1.72 -8.06
N LEU A 296 8.20 -1.46 -8.54
CA LEU A 296 8.48 -0.74 -9.78
C LEU A 296 9.64 -1.41 -10.52
N ARG A 297 9.51 -1.60 -11.84
CA ARG A 297 10.63 -1.91 -12.72
C ARG A 297 11.15 -0.61 -13.33
N LEU A 298 12.43 -0.33 -13.13
CA LEU A 298 13.12 0.80 -13.74
C LEU A 298 13.41 0.55 -15.22
N ARG A 299 13.70 1.61 -15.97
CA ARG A 299 14.15 1.52 -17.37
C ARG A 299 15.42 0.68 -17.53
N SER A 300 16.27 0.63 -16.50
CA SER A 300 17.45 -0.26 -16.47
C SER A 300 17.12 -1.75 -16.36
N GLY A 301 15.87 -2.08 -16.00
CA GLY A 301 15.44 -3.45 -15.67
C GLY A 301 15.55 -3.81 -14.19
N ARG A 302 16.24 -3.00 -13.38
CA ARG A 302 16.31 -3.14 -11.92
C ARG A 302 14.91 -3.02 -11.32
N LEU A 303 14.62 -3.83 -10.31
CA LEU A 303 13.38 -3.71 -9.54
C LEU A 303 13.59 -2.84 -8.30
N VAL A 304 12.59 -2.05 -7.95
CA VAL A 304 12.53 -1.26 -6.72
C VAL A 304 11.28 -1.65 -5.95
N MET A 305 11.42 -1.86 -4.64
CA MET A 305 10.30 -1.93 -3.71
C MET A 305 10.37 -0.74 -2.75
N ALA A 306 9.22 -0.13 -2.44
CA ALA A 306 9.08 0.86 -1.39
C ALA A 306 8.00 0.39 -0.41
N TYR A 307 8.18 0.61 0.89
CA TYR A 307 7.29 0.09 1.94
C TYR A 307 7.28 0.97 3.19
N GLY A 308 6.18 0.93 3.94
CA GLY A 308 6.07 1.59 5.23
C GLY A 308 6.81 0.79 6.31
N TYR A 309 7.72 1.43 7.02
CA TYR A 309 8.45 0.86 8.14
C TYR A 309 7.84 1.33 9.47
N ARG A 310 6.98 0.48 10.05
CA ARG A 310 6.18 0.79 11.23
C ARG A 310 6.84 0.36 12.55
N ARG A 311 8.18 0.42 12.61
CA ARG A 311 9.03 0.25 13.79
C ARG A 311 9.86 1.51 13.99
N GLN A 312 10.50 1.67 15.15
CA GLN A 312 11.44 2.76 15.38
C GLN A 312 12.73 2.55 14.56
N PRO A 313 13.21 3.62 13.88
CA PRO A 313 12.55 4.91 13.65
C PRO A 313 11.40 4.77 12.64
N PHE A 314 10.21 5.33 12.98
CA PHE A 314 9.04 5.26 12.10
C PHE A 314 9.26 6.05 10.81
N GLY A 315 8.92 5.45 9.67
CA GLY A 315 9.08 6.11 8.37
C GLY A 315 8.84 5.18 7.18
N ASN A 316 9.42 5.53 6.05
CA ASN A 316 9.29 4.77 4.82
C ASN A 316 10.68 4.40 4.27
N GLN A 317 10.77 3.24 3.68
CA GLN A 317 12.01 2.69 3.15
C GLN A 317 11.82 2.18 1.73
N ALA A 318 12.93 2.09 0.99
CA ALA A 318 12.99 1.42 -0.31
C ALA A 318 14.16 0.45 -0.35
N ARG A 319 14.06 -0.55 -1.25
CA ARG A 319 15.15 -1.49 -1.59
C ARG A 319 15.12 -1.73 -3.08
N TRP A 320 16.19 -2.26 -3.63
CA TRP A 320 16.23 -2.67 -5.05
C TRP A 320 16.73 -4.11 -5.19
N SER A 321 16.48 -4.67 -6.36
CA SER A 321 16.91 -6.00 -6.76
C SER A 321 17.45 -5.95 -8.19
N ASP A 322 18.62 -6.55 -8.39
CA ASP A 322 19.27 -6.71 -9.70
C ASP A 322 19.07 -8.11 -10.29
N ASP A 323 18.45 -9.02 -9.55
CA ASP A 323 18.31 -10.44 -9.87
C ASP A 323 16.83 -10.88 -10.00
N ALA A 324 15.98 -9.97 -10.48
CA ALA A 324 14.56 -10.21 -10.67
C ALA A 324 13.84 -10.67 -9.38
N GLY A 325 14.15 -10.00 -8.25
CA GLY A 325 13.49 -10.19 -6.96
C GLY A 325 13.96 -11.40 -6.17
N GLN A 326 15.08 -12.05 -6.53
CA GLN A 326 15.63 -13.15 -5.73
C GLN A 326 16.26 -12.63 -4.44
N THR A 327 16.98 -11.50 -4.53
CA THR A 327 17.53 -10.80 -3.37
C THR A 327 17.19 -9.31 -3.41
N TRP A 328 17.16 -8.71 -2.22
CA TRP A 328 16.87 -7.29 -2.05
C TRP A 328 18.01 -6.60 -1.30
N SER A 329 18.40 -5.41 -1.74
CA SER A 329 19.48 -4.62 -1.15
C SER A 329 19.22 -4.27 0.33
N ALA A 330 20.22 -3.69 1.01
CA ALA A 330 20.00 -2.94 2.25
C ALA A 330 19.00 -1.78 2.02
N PRO A 331 18.30 -1.32 3.08
CA PRO A 331 17.27 -0.30 2.95
C PRO A 331 17.83 1.09 2.62
N VAL A 332 17.13 1.81 1.75
CA VAL A 332 17.23 3.27 1.60
C VAL A 332 16.21 3.90 2.54
N MET A 333 16.63 4.77 3.44
CA MET A 333 15.76 5.45 4.39
C MET A 333 15.15 6.68 3.71
N LEU A 334 13.89 6.61 3.27
CA LEU A 334 13.18 7.73 2.65
C LEU A 334 12.67 8.74 3.69
N SER A 335 12.19 8.25 4.85
CA SER A 335 11.86 9.07 6.03
C SER A 335 12.13 8.29 7.32
N MET A 336 12.35 9.02 8.44
CA MET A 336 12.64 8.45 9.76
C MET A 336 12.02 9.29 10.91
N ASP A 337 11.14 10.21 10.59
CA ASP A 337 10.61 11.23 11.48
C ASP A 337 9.08 11.10 11.71
N GLY A 338 8.50 9.97 11.34
CA GLY A 338 7.10 9.66 11.59
C GLY A 338 6.74 9.67 13.08
N ALA A 339 5.54 10.15 13.40
CA ALA A 339 5.06 10.23 14.78
C ALA A 339 4.59 8.89 15.36
N GLY A 340 4.43 7.86 14.53
CA GLY A 340 3.94 6.54 14.94
C GLY A 340 3.64 5.63 13.76
N VAL A 341 2.84 4.59 13.99
CA VAL A 341 2.54 3.52 13.02
C VAL A 341 1.54 3.92 11.92
N ASP A 342 0.91 5.08 12.01
CA ASP A 342 -0.06 5.57 11.01
C ASP A 342 0.68 6.26 9.86
N LEU A 343 1.27 5.44 9.01
CA LEU A 343 2.12 5.84 7.89
C LEU A 343 2.20 4.74 6.83
N GLY A 344 2.75 5.08 5.67
CA GLY A 344 3.17 4.13 4.64
C GLY A 344 2.40 4.27 3.35
N TYR A 345 2.14 3.15 2.70
CA TYR A 345 1.60 3.06 1.34
C TYR A 345 2.43 3.91 0.36
N PRO A 346 3.77 3.74 0.38
CA PRO A 346 4.59 4.45 -0.57
C PRO A 346 4.32 3.96 -1.99
N SER A 347 4.41 4.89 -2.94
CA SER A 347 4.32 4.61 -4.36
C SER A 347 5.42 5.37 -5.09
N THR A 348 6.12 4.71 -6.00
CA THR A 348 7.34 5.22 -6.63
C THR A 348 7.19 5.24 -8.14
N VAL A 349 7.67 6.32 -8.77
CA VAL A 349 7.86 6.42 -10.23
C VAL A 349 9.29 6.81 -10.55
N GLU A 350 9.76 6.47 -11.75
CA GLU A 350 11.05 6.90 -12.30
C GLU A 350 10.85 8.15 -13.16
N LEU A 351 11.51 9.24 -12.81
CA LEU A 351 11.48 10.51 -13.54
C LEU A 351 12.31 10.45 -14.83
N ALA A 352 12.19 11.47 -15.68
CA ALA A 352 12.88 11.51 -16.95
C ALA A 352 14.42 11.44 -16.83
N ASP A 353 14.96 12.08 -15.81
CA ASP A 353 16.40 12.16 -15.53
C ASP A 353 16.96 10.97 -14.71
N GLY A 354 16.14 9.92 -14.52
CA GLY A 354 16.52 8.71 -13.78
C GLY A 354 16.41 8.83 -12.26
N ALA A 355 16.01 9.98 -11.72
CA ALA A 355 15.66 10.07 -10.30
C ALA A 355 14.37 9.28 -10.01
N LEU A 356 14.23 8.84 -8.78
CA LEU A 356 13.04 8.20 -8.27
C LEU A 356 12.24 9.21 -7.44
N PHE A 357 10.94 9.24 -7.67
CA PHE A 357 10.01 10.06 -6.92
C PHE A 357 9.04 9.14 -6.19
N THR A 358 9.06 9.20 -4.86
CA THR A 358 8.21 8.35 -4.00
C THR A 358 7.29 9.23 -3.18
N VAL A 359 5.98 8.93 -3.19
CA VAL A 359 4.97 9.57 -2.35
C VAL A 359 4.48 8.58 -1.29
N TRP A 360 4.06 9.08 -0.11
CA TRP A 360 3.43 8.30 0.94
C TRP A 360 2.55 9.17 1.81
N TYR A 361 1.76 8.59 2.70
CA TYR A 361 1.13 9.34 3.77
C TYR A 361 1.81 9.04 5.12
N GLU A 362 1.82 10.01 6.01
CA GLU A 362 2.50 9.92 7.29
C GLU A 362 1.94 10.94 8.28
N ARG A 363 1.80 10.53 9.53
CA ARG A 363 1.53 11.46 10.61
C ARG A 363 2.85 11.98 11.14
N LEU A 364 3.01 13.31 11.19
CA LEU A 364 4.15 13.99 11.78
C LEU A 364 3.82 14.47 13.19
N ARG A 365 4.84 14.77 13.98
CA ARG A 365 4.67 15.25 15.38
C ARG A 365 3.94 16.58 15.43
N GLU A 366 4.25 17.48 14.51
CA GLU A 366 3.66 18.82 14.37
C GLU A 366 2.32 18.82 13.59
N SER A 367 1.97 17.71 12.95
CA SER A 367 0.72 17.63 12.20
C SER A 367 -0.39 16.95 13.02
N PRO A 368 -1.57 17.57 13.16
CA PRO A 368 -2.68 16.96 13.87
C PRO A 368 -3.26 15.74 13.12
N ARG A 369 -3.00 15.64 11.82
CA ARG A 369 -3.51 14.58 10.94
C ARG A 369 -2.38 14.04 10.05
N ALA A 370 -2.64 12.91 9.39
CA ALA A 370 -1.71 12.40 8.39
C ALA A 370 -1.70 13.29 7.15
N VAL A 371 -0.51 13.57 6.65
CA VAL A 371 -0.22 14.40 5.49
C VAL A 371 0.41 13.56 4.38
N LEU A 372 0.36 14.05 3.15
CA LEU A 372 1.12 13.47 2.05
C LEU A 372 2.52 14.05 2.06
N ARG A 373 3.50 13.17 1.90
CA ARG A 373 4.92 13.52 1.74
C ARG A 373 5.46 12.89 0.47
N ALA A 374 6.54 13.47 -0.03
CA ALA A 374 7.29 12.91 -1.15
C ALA A 374 8.78 13.04 -0.91
N ALA A 375 9.54 12.10 -1.50
CA ALA A 375 10.98 12.15 -1.60
C ALA A 375 11.41 12.06 -3.07
N ARG A 376 12.42 12.84 -3.43
CA ARG A 376 13.21 12.65 -4.63
C ARG A 376 14.54 12.02 -4.23
N TRP A 377 14.93 10.95 -4.90
CA TRP A 377 16.12 10.19 -4.54
C TRP A 377 16.70 9.47 -5.75
N ARG A 378 17.96 9.03 -5.65
CA ARG A 378 18.67 8.33 -6.72
C ARG A 378 19.36 7.08 -6.19
N LEU A 379 19.36 6.05 -7.00
CA LEU A 379 20.32 4.97 -6.90
C LEU A 379 21.60 5.40 -7.60
N ARG A 380 22.74 5.17 -6.96
CA ARG A 380 24.04 5.33 -7.62
C ARG A 380 24.20 4.23 -8.66
N ALA A 381 24.80 4.60 -9.77
CA ALA A 381 25.10 3.67 -10.88
C ALA A 381 26.09 2.59 -10.46
#